data_0526b66367cb949cfdd3a5b9e730927d
#
_entry.id   0526b66367cb949cfdd3a5b9e730927d
#
_cell.length_a   1.000
_cell.length_b   1.000
_cell.length_c   1.000
_cell.angle_alpha   90.00
_cell.angle_beta   90.00
_cell.angle_gamma   90.00
#
_symmetry.space_group_name_H-M   'P 1'
#
loop_
_entity.id
_entity.type
_entity.pdbx_description
1 polymer ?
#
loop_
_entity_poly.entity_id
_entity_poly.type
_entity_poly.pdbx_seq_one_letter_code
_entity_poly.pdbx_strand_id
1 'polypeptide(L)'
;MSRVECPACGFVSYASSKVTAGALVIDDEGRVLLARRAVEPYRGKWDIPGGFLEEGEHPIDGLKRELREETGLEVEPLEWLGVWMDIYGGDSTAEATLNFYWTARTLSGEASPADDVDDLRWFAPDELPEPDDLAFVNVPLVLADWRARRIDQQEARHTRRHGSRS
;
A
#
# COMPACT_ATOMS: atom_id res chain seq x y z
N MET A 1 22.81 -9.39 12.68
CA MET A 1 22.70 -8.11 11.98
C MET A 1 23.80 -8.09 10.93
N SER A 2 23.43 -8.00 9.66
CA SER A 2 24.43 -7.97 8.58
C SER A 2 25.06 -6.58 8.55
N ARG A 3 26.38 -6.52 8.59
CA ARG A 3 27.14 -5.27 8.46
C ARG A 3 28.28 -5.47 7.47
N VAL A 4 28.63 -4.43 6.75
CA VAL A 4 29.76 -4.37 5.85
C VAL A 4 30.71 -3.28 6.35
N GLU A 5 31.98 -3.63 6.56
CA GLU A 5 33.02 -2.69 6.94
C GLU A 5 33.94 -2.41 5.75
N CYS A 6 34.13 -1.12 5.44
CA CYS A 6 35.05 -0.72 4.39
C CYS A 6 36.49 -0.94 4.83
N PRO A 7 37.30 -1.79 4.13
CA PRO A 7 38.66 -2.07 4.56
C PRO A 7 39.61 -0.88 4.38
N ALA A 8 39.23 0.14 3.61
CA ALA A 8 40.06 1.30 3.36
C ALA A 8 39.92 2.44 4.39
N CYS A 9 38.72 2.59 4.98
CA CYS A 9 38.45 3.73 5.89
C CYS A 9 37.76 3.32 7.20
N GLY A 10 37.42 2.05 7.40
CA GLY A 10 36.74 1.56 8.62
C GLY A 10 35.25 1.93 8.71
N PHE A 11 34.67 2.56 7.69
CA PHE A 11 33.23 2.87 7.70
C PHE A 11 32.41 1.58 7.79
N VAL A 12 31.41 1.56 8.67
CA VAL A 12 30.52 0.41 8.85
C VAL A 12 29.13 0.77 8.33
N SER A 13 28.66 0.00 7.35
CA SER A 13 27.30 0.04 6.83
C SER A 13 26.47 -1.10 7.45
N TYR A 14 25.30 -0.78 7.94
CA TYR A 14 24.32 -1.75 8.44
C TYR A 14 23.21 -1.93 7.44
N ALA A 15 22.91 -3.20 7.11
CA ALA A 15 21.73 -3.48 6.31
C ALA A 15 20.46 -3.07 7.08
N SER A 16 19.63 -2.27 6.45
CA SER A 16 18.32 -1.84 6.97
C SER A 16 17.24 -2.09 5.92
N SER A 17 16.02 -2.35 6.38
CA SER A 17 14.87 -2.44 5.47
C SER A 17 14.62 -1.07 4.85
N LYS A 18 14.28 -1.05 3.57
CA LYS A 18 13.76 0.16 2.92
C LYS A 18 12.32 0.39 3.36
N VAL A 19 11.97 1.63 3.56
CA VAL A 19 10.63 2.01 4.02
C VAL A 19 9.78 2.45 2.83
N THR A 20 8.55 1.95 2.78
CA THR A 20 7.54 2.36 1.82
C THR A 20 6.29 2.86 2.53
N ALA A 21 5.51 3.67 1.86
CA ALA A 21 4.19 4.10 2.32
C ALA A 21 3.18 4.01 1.17
N GLY A 22 2.01 3.46 1.44
CA GLY A 22 0.93 3.30 0.47
C GLY A 22 -0.44 3.40 1.11
N ALA A 23 -1.48 3.48 0.28
CA ALA A 23 -2.84 3.56 0.77
C ALA A 23 -3.85 2.77 -0.04
N LEU A 24 -4.79 2.15 0.66
CA LEU A 24 -6.05 1.71 0.11
C LEU A 24 -6.97 2.93 -0.05
N VAL A 25 -6.98 3.50 -1.25
CA VAL A 25 -7.92 4.60 -1.58
C VAL A 25 -9.30 4.00 -1.76
N ILE A 26 -10.27 4.49 -0.96
CA ILE A 26 -11.62 3.97 -0.93
C ILE A 26 -12.58 5.02 -1.48
N ASP A 27 -13.40 4.63 -2.46
CA ASP A 27 -14.42 5.51 -3.02
C ASP A 27 -15.74 5.47 -2.22
N ASP A 28 -16.72 6.27 -2.66
CA ASP A 28 -18.03 6.40 -1.99
C ASP A 28 -18.86 5.10 -2.07
N GLU A 29 -18.62 4.24 -3.07
CA GLU A 29 -19.22 2.92 -3.20
C GLU A 29 -18.50 1.86 -2.35
N GLY A 30 -17.38 2.23 -1.71
CA GLY A 30 -16.59 1.35 -0.87
C GLY A 30 -15.69 0.40 -1.65
N ARG A 31 -15.38 0.71 -2.91
CA ARG A 31 -14.39 0.01 -3.73
C ARG A 31 -12.99 0.52 -3.41
N VAL A 32 -11.99 -0.32 -3.59
CA VAL A 32 -10.58 0.03 -3.42
C VAL A 32 -9.90 0.23 -4.77
N LEU A 33 -9.07 1.25 -4.88
CA LEU A 33 -8.22 1.47 -6.04
C LEU A 33 -6.97 0.60 -5.95
N LEU A 34 -6.72 -0.19 -6.99
CA LEU A 34 -5.45 -0.88 -7.20
C LEU A 34 -4.78 -0.38 -8.48
N ALA A 35 -3.46 -0.40 -8.47
CA ALA A 35 -2.59 -0.02 -9.58
C ALA A 35 -1.97 -1.27 -10.21
N ARG A 36 -1.94 -1.36 -11.55
CA ARG A 36 -1.24 -2.43 -12.23
C ARG A 36 0.18 -1.99 -12.57
N ARG A 37 1.16 -2.79 -12.14
CA ARG A 37 2.57 -2.49 -12.31
C ARG A 37 3.00 -2.52 -13.77
N ALA A 38 3.65 -1.47 -14.25
CA ALA A 38 4.24 -1.38 -15.59
C ALA A 38 5.69 -1.91 -15.65
N VAL A 39 6.34 -2.08 -14.49
CA VAL A 39 7.76 -2.43 -14.33
C VAL A 39 7.99 -3.67 -13.48
N GLU A 40 9.17 -4.25 -13.59
CA GLU A 40 9.61 -5.33 -12.69
C GLU A 40 9.99 -4.78 -11.30
N PRO A 41 9.86 -5.58 -10.24
CA PRO A 41 9.31 -6.93 -10.22
C PRO A 41 7.77 -6.94 -10.32
N TYR A 42 7.22 -8.07 -10.72
CA TYR A 42 5.76 -8.32 -10.80
C TYR A 42 5.02 -7.48 -11.85
N ARG A 43 5.66 -7.15 -12.96
CA ARG A 43 5.01 -6.46 -14.07
C ARG A 43 3.68 -7.12 -14.47
N GLY A 44 2.64 -6.31 -14.64
CA GLY A 44 1.29 -6.75 -15.00
C GLY A 44 0.43 -7.22 -13.83
N LYS A 45 0.95 -7.30 -12.61
CA LYS A 45 0.19 -7.63 -11.40
C LYS A 45 -0.34 -6.39 -10.71
N TRP A 46 -1.42 -6.58 -9.94
CA TRP A 46 -2.06 -5.51 -9.16
C TRP A 46 -1.36 -5.29 -7.84
N ASP A 47 -1.25 -4.04 -7.47
CA ASP A 47 -0.59 -3.57 -6.25
C ASP A 47 -1.40 -2.48 -5.56
N ILE A 48 -1.10 -2.22 -4.30
CA ILE A 48 -1.61 -1.06 -3.57
C ILE A 48 -0.76 0.15 -3.98
N PRO A 49 -1.34 1.26 -4.46
CA PRO A 49 -0.59 2.46 -4.81
C PRO A 49 0.26 2.98 -3.66
N GLY A 50 1.49 3.34 -3.96
CA GLY A 50 2.49 3.80 -3.00
C GLY A 50 3.91 3.37 -3.36
N GLY A 51 4.91 3.94 -2.70
CA GLY A 51 6.29 3.70 -3.05
C GLY A 51 7.29 3.97 -1.93
N PHE A 52 8.55 4.08 -2.31
CA PHE A 52 9.66 4.28 -1.39
C PHE A 52 9.68 5.70 -0.82
N LEU A 53 9.94 5.81 0.48
CA LEU A 53 10.18 7.09 1.12
C LEU A 53 11.56 7.63 0.74
N GLU A 54 11.64 8.95 0.52
CA GLU A 54 12.88 9.67 0.40
C GLU A 54 13.58 9.84 1.76
N GLU A 55 14.87 10.16 1.75
CA GLU A 55 15.62 10.39 2.98
C GLU A 55 15.03 11.57 3.79
N GLY A 56 14.62 11.29 5.01
CA GLY A 56 14.02 12.29 5.90
C GLY A 56 12.55 12.61 5.61
N GLU A 57 11.93 11.94 4.65
CA GLU A 57 10.53 12.15 4.30
C GLU A 57 9.60 11.51 5.36
N HIS A 58 8.57 12.27 5.76
CA HIS A 58 7.54 11.73 6.65
C HIS A 58 6.63 10.76 5.89
N PRO A 59 6.26 9.59 6.44
CA PRO A 59 5.49 8.56 5.71
C PRO A 59 4.16 9.05 5.11
N ILE A 60 3.48 9.99 5.76
CA ILE A 60 2.24 10.60 5.22
C ILE A 60 2.52 11.48 4.00
N ASP A 61 3.65 12.19 3.99
CA ASP A 61 4.02 13.07 2.87
C ASP A 61 4.45 12.22 1.68
N GLY A 62 5.26 11.18 1.92
CA GLY A 62 5.65 10.20 0.90
C GLY A 62 4.46 9.48 0.29
N LEU A 63 3.53 8.99 1.12
CA LEU A 63 2.29 8.40 0.65
C LEU A 63 1.52 9.33 -0.29
N LYS A 64 1.35 10.61 0.07
CA LYS A 64 0.63 11.59 -0.75
C LYS A 64 1.37 11.91 -2.05
N ARG A 65 2.70 11.99 -2.00
CA ARG A 65 3.54 12.20 -3.18
C ARG A 65 3.41 11.04 -4.16
N GLU A 66 3.62 9.81 -3.69
CA GLU A 66 3.53 8.59 -4.51
C GLU A 66 2.15 8.44 -5.15
N LEU A 67 1.07 8.60 -4.38
CA LEU A 67 -0.28 8.49 -4.93
C LEU A 67 -0.57 9.54 -6.01
N ARG A 68 -0.05 10.75 -5.84
CA ARG A 68 -0.17 11.79 -6.88
C ARG A 68 0.61 11.41 -8.14
N GLU A 69 1.84 10.91 -7.99
CA GLU A 69 2.72 10.52 -9.09
C GLU A 69 2.16 9.33 -9.86
N GLU A 70 1.71 8.29 -9.18
CA GLU A 70 1.21 7.05 -9.80
C GLU A 70 -0.23 7.15 -10.32
N THR A 71 -1.08 7.91 -9.64
CA THR A 71 -2.53 7.87 -9.86
C THR A 71 -3.15 9.21 -10.25
N GLY A 72 -2.43 10.32 -10.12
CA GLY A 72 -2.98 11.67 -10.33
C GLY A 72 -3.94 12.15 -9.23
N LEU A 73 -4.11 11.38 -8.15
CA LEU A 73 -5.07 11.71 -7.08
C LEU A 73 -4.39 12.43 -5.92
N GLU A 74 -5.04 13.51 -5.45
CA GLU A 74 -4.77 14.07 -4.14
C GLU A 74 -5.62 13.33 -3.11
N VAL A 75 -4.98 12.80 -2.07
CA VAL A 75 -5.63 11.96 -1.08
C VAL A 75 -5.48 12.47 0.35
N GLU A 76 -6.44 12.10 1.19
CA GLU A 76 -6.36 12.26 2.64
C GLU A 76 -6.29 10.87 3.30
N PRO A 77 -5.17 10.53 3.94
CA PRO A 77 -5.08 9.33 4.77
C PRO A 77 -6.05 9.39 5.94
N LEU A 78 -6.73 8.28 6.22
CA LEU A 78 -7.78 8.19 7.24
C LEU A 78 -7.38 7.27 8.39
N GLU A 79 -7.41 5.96 8.17
CA GLU A 79 -7.19 4.95 9.20
C GLU A 79 -5.83 4.28 8.97
N TRP A 80 -5.05 4.18 10.05
CA TRP A 80 -3.84 3.38 10.08
C TRP A 80 -4.18 1.88 10.01
N LEU A 81 -3.73 1.20 8.97
CA LEU A 81 -3.92 -0.24 8.83
C LEU A 81 -2.84 -1.03 9.54
N GLY A 82 -1.58 -0.68 9.34
CA GLY A 82 -0.47 -1.40 9.94
C GLY A 82 0.83 -1.32 9.15
N VAL A 83 1.74 -2.22 9.53
CA VAL A 83 3.05 -2.40 8.92
C VAL A 83 3.22 -3.86 8.51
N TRP A 84 3.68 -4.09 7.29
CA TRP A 84 4.01 -5.42 6.77
C TRP A 84 5.44 -5.45 6.24
N MET A 85 6.09 -6.60 6.43
CA MET A 85 7.40 -6.87 5.85
C MET A 85 7.21 -7.56 4.51
N ASP A 86 8.09 -7.24 3.55
CA ASP A 86 8.19 -7.95 2.28
C ASP A 86 9.63 -7.93 1.74
N ILE A 87 9.82 -8.52 0.59
CA ILE A 87 11.08 -8.52 -0.16
C ILE A 87 10.84 -7.90 -1.53
N TYR A 88 11.55 -6.82 -1.82
CA TYR A 88 11.54 -6.16 -3.11
C TYR A 88 12.78 -6.55 -3.93
N GLY A 89 12.61 -6.83 -5.22
CA GLY A 89 13.69 -7.21 -6.12
C GLY A 89 13.82 -8.72 -6.36
N GLY A 90 14.77 -9.10 -7.18
CA GLY A 90 15.09 -10.50 -7.50
C GLY A 90 16.31 -11.01 -6.74
N ASP A 91 16.69 -12.28 -6.98
CA ASP A 91 17.66 -13.07 -6.21
C ASP A 91 18.90 -12.34 -5.68
N SER A 92 19.60 -11.55 -6.53
CA SER A 92 20.84 -10.86 -6.13
C SER A 92 20.63 -9.41 -5.67
N THR A 93 19.40 -8.87 -5.87
CA THR A 93 19.03 -7.49 -5.56
C THR A 93 17.91 -7.42 -4.53
N ALA A 94 17.54 -8.55 -3.93
CA ALA A 94 16.46 -8.65 -2.96
C ALA A 94 16.75 -7.79 -1.72
N GLU A 95 15.88 -6.83 -1.46
CA GLU A 95 15.96 -5.95 -0.30
C GLU A 95 14.71 -6.10 0.57
N ALA A 96 14.90 -6.21 1.89
CA ALA A 96 13.77 -6.22 2.81
C ALA A 96 13.11 -4.85 2.82
N THR A 97 11.77 -4.83 2.75
CA THR A 97 10.96 -3.62 2.83
C THR A 97 10.09 -3.62 4.09
N LEU A 98 9.86 -2.44 4.62
CA LEU A 98 8.94 -2.17 5.72
C LEU A 98 7.83 -1.27 5.18
N ASN A 99 6.66 -1.87 4.98
CA ASN A 99 5.58 -1.26 4.22
C ASN A 99 4.49 -0.75 5.16
N PHE A 100 4.29 0.56 5.18
CA PHE A 100 3.29 1.27 5.96
C PHE A 100 2.03 1.48 5.15
N TYR A 101 0.85 1.10 5.68
CA TYR A 101 -0.41 1.27 4.96
C TYR A 101 -1.48 1.99 5.76
N TRP A 102 -2.25 2.82 5.04
CA TRP A 102 -3.45 3.51 5.52
C TRP A 102 -4.64 3.22 4.60
N THR A 103 -5.84 3.43 5.07
CA THR A 103 -6.94 3.76 4.18
C THR A 103 -6.87 5.25 3.84
N ALA A 104 -7.38 5.64 2.68
CA ALA A 104 -7.43 7.03 2.26
C ALA A 104 -8.72 7.30 1.47
N ARG A 105 -9.09 8.57 1.37
CA ARG A 105 -10.12 9.05 0.45
C ARG A 105 -9.52 10.03 -0.54
N THR A 106 -10.14 10.13 -1.70
CA THR A 106 -9.79 11.15 -2.69
C THR A 106 -10.30 12.52 -2.23
N LEU A 107 -9.44 13.53 -2.31
CA LEU A 107 -9.78 14.95 -2.13
C LEU A 107 -10.08 15.62 -3.46
N SER A 108 -9.24 15.34 -4.47
CA SER A 108 -9.34 15.89 -5.83
C SER A 108 -8.50 15.07 -6.80
N GLY A 109 -8.63 15.39 -8.09
CA GLY A 109 -7.95 14.71 -9.17
C GLY A 109 -8.84 13.69 -9.89
N GLU A 110 -8.37 13.21 -11.02
CA GLU A 110 -8.99 12.14 -11.80
C GLU A 110 -7.97 11.01 -11.90
N ALA A 111 -8.42 9.78 -11.59
CA ALA A 111 -7.54 8.62 -11.60
C ALA A 111 -6.99 8.38 -13.00
N SER A 112 -5.68 8.53 -13.16
CA SER A 112 -4.96 8.35 -14.41
C SER A 112 -3.63 7.66 -14.14
N PRO A 113 -3.38 6.48 -14.74
CA PRO A 113 -2.13 5.76 -14.51
C PRO A 113 -0.94 6.55 -15.06
N ALA A 114 0.12 6.63 -14.27
CA ALA A 114 1.36 7.31 -14.63
C ALA A 114 2.56 6.64 -13.94
N ASP A 115 3.76 7.11 -14.25
CA ASP A 115 5.02 6.58 -13.75
C ASP A 115 5.18 5.07 -14.04
N ASP A 116 5.33 4.25 -13.04
CA ASP A 116 5.49 2.80 -13.15
C ASP A 116 4.17 2.00 -13.06
N VAL A 117 3.04 2.69 -13.29
CA VAL A 117 1.68 2.14 -13.34
C VAL A 117 1.10 2.24 -14.75
N ASP A 118 0.53 1.15 -15.29
CA ASP A 118 -0.05 1.11 -16.63
C ASP A 118 -1.58 1.00 -16.66
N ASP A 119 -2.21 0.68 -15.52
CA ASP A 119 -3.66 0.62 -15.37
C ASP A 119 -4.08 0.91 -13.92
N LEU A 120 -5.24 1.52 -13.74
CA LEU A 120 -5.87 1.77 -12.47
C LEU A 120 -7.29 1.24 -12.49
N ARG A 121 -7.68 0.49 -11.45
CA ARG A 121 -9.02 -0.07 -11.37
C ARG A 121 -9.57 -0.05 -9.95
N TRP A 122 -10.86 0.29 -9.86
CA TRP A 122 -11.65 0.18 -8.65
C TRP A 122 -12.23 -1.22 -8.51
N PHE A 123 -11.97 -1.88 -7.39
CA PHE A 123 -12.43 -3.23 -7.09
C PHE A 123 -13.40 -3.22 -5.92
N ALA A 124 -14.56 -3.83 -6.08
CA ALA A 124 -15.45 -4.11 -4.95
C ALA A 124 -14.80 -5.11 -3.98
N PRO A 125 -15.14 -5.08 -2.69
CA PRO A 125 -14.50 -5.97 -1.70
C PRO A 125 -14.66 -7.47 -1.99
N ASP A 126 -15.66 -7.86 -2.76
CA ASP A 126 -15.95 -9.22 -3.20
C ASP A 126 -15.45 -9.53 -4.63
N GLU A 127 -14.86 -8.54 -5.31
CA GLU A 127 -14.32 -8.65 -6.67
C GLU A 127 -12.79 -8.40 -6.72
N LEU A 128 -12.10 -8.50 -5.58
CA LEU A 128 -10.65 -8.33 -5.52
C LEU A 128 -9.94 -9.36 -6.41
N PRO A 129 -8.79 -9.02 -7.02
CA PRO A 129 -7.98 -9.98 -7.76
C PRO A 129 -7.60 -11.18 -6.91
N GLU A 130 -7.44 -12.34 -7.57
CA GLU A 130 -6.93 -13.54 -6.92
C GLU A 130 -5.49 -13.30 -6.40
N PRO A 131 -5.05 -14.02 -5.36
CA PRO A 131 -3.71 -13.81 -4.78
C PRO A 131 -2.57 -13.92 -5.80
N ASP A 132 -2.72 -14.78 -6.80
CA ASP A 132 -1.71 -14.96 -7.86
C ASP A 132 -1.65 -13.78 -8.85
N ASP A 133 -2.68 -12.93 -8.90
CA ASP A 133 -2.73 -11.71 -9.70
C ASP A 133 -2.26 -10.47 -8.93
N LEU A 134 -1.97 -10.63 -7.64
CA LEU A 134 -1.43 -9.58 -6.80
C LEU A 134 0.10 -9.60 -6.83
N ALA A 135 0.69 -8.43 -6.69
CA ALA A 135 2.14 -8.29 -6.71
C ALA A 135 2.75 -8.81 -5.41
N PHE A 136 3.28 -8.38 -4.58
CA PHE A 136 3.97 -8.75 -3.36
C PHE A 136 3.16 -9.63 -2.40
N VAL A 137 3.84 -10.33 -1.52
CA VAL A 137 3.23 -11.25 -0.54
C VAL A 137 2.38 -10.50 0.50
N ASN A 138 2.71 -9.25 0.79
CA ASN A 138 1.97 -8.43 1.74
C ASN A 138 0.61 -7.94 1.21
N VAL A 139 0.45 -7.74 -0.11
CA VAL A 139 -0.77 -7.14 -0.70
C VAL A 139 -2.04 -7.94 -0.37
N PRO A 140 -2.10 -9.27 -0.59
CA PRO A 140 -3.27 -10.05 -0.19
C PRO A 140 -3.54 -10.02 1.32
N LEU A 141 -2.51 -9.91 2.16
CA LEU A 141 -2.65 -9.81 3.61
C LEU A 141 -3.28 -8.48 4.04
N VAL A 142 -2.83 -7.38 3.45
CA VAL A 142 -3.38 -6.03 3.71
C VAL A 142 -4.84 -5.96 3.27
N LEU A 143 -5.16 -6.47 2.08
CA LEU A 143 -6.54 -6.50 1.56
C LEU A 143 -7.46 -7.36 2.42
N ALA A 144 -6.98 -8.49 2.92
CA ALA A 144 -7.74 -9.36 3.82
C ALA A 144 -8.01 -8.68 5.17
N ASP A 145 -7.02 -8.02 5.78
CA ASP A 145 -7.18 -7.25 7.02
C ASP A 145 -8.19 -6.11 6.86
N TRP A 146 -8.08 -5.35 5.78
CA TRP A 146 -9.04 -4.30 5.44
C TRP A 146 -10.48 -4.83 5.31
N ARG A 147 -10.68 -5.95 4.60
CA ARG A 147 -12.00 -6.58 4.47
C ARG A 147 -12.59 -7.00 5.82
N ALA A 148 -11.78 -7.63 6.67
CA ALA A 148 -12.20 -8.05 8.00
C ALA A 148 -12.67 -6.87 8.85
N ARG A 149 -11.91 -5.77 8.89
CA ARG A 149 -12.29 -4.54 9.63
C ARG A 149 -13.60 -3.95 9.14
N ARG A 150 -13.89 -4.00 7.83
CA ARG A 150 -15.16 -3.51 7.27
C ARG A 150 -16.35 -4.34 7.75
N ILE A 151 -16.22 -5.66 7.80
CA ILE A 151 -17.28 -6.55 8.29
C ILE A 151 -17.59 -6.22 9.76
N ASP A 152 -16.58 -6.13 10.60
CA ASP A 152 -16.72 -5.80 12.03
C ASP A 152 -17.40 -4.46 12.23
N GLN A 153 -17.03 -3.44 11.43
CA GLN A 153 -17.66 -2.12 11.50
C GLN A 153 -19.13 -2.13 11.06
N GLN A 154 -19.50 -2.92 10.06
CA GLN A 154 -20.88 -3.07 9.61
C GLN A 154 -21.73 -3.77 10.65
N GLU A 155 -21.24 -4.84 11.26
CA GLU A 155 -21.92 -5.56 12.33
C GLU A 155 -22.13 -4.68 13.57
N ALA A 156 -21.10 -3.92 13.97
CA ALA A 156 -21.18 -2.98 15.08
C ALA A 156 -22.22 -1.86 14.84
N ARG A 157 -22.34 -1.37 13.61
CA ARG A 157 -23.35 -0.37 13.21
C ARG A 157 -24.76 -0.99 13.24
N HIS A 158 -24.92 -2.23 12.78
CA HIS A 158 -26.20 -2.93 12.79
C HIS A 158 -26.70 -3.16 14.21
N THR A 159 -25.84 -3.63 15.10
CA THR A 159 -26.14 -3.87 16.51
C THR A 159 -26.57 -2.59 17.23
N ARG A 160 -25.89 -1.47 16.99
CA ARG A 160 -26.27 -0.17 17.59
C ARG A 160 -27.64 0.33 17.13
N ARG A 161 -28.02 0.09 15.87
CA ARG A 161 -29.35 0.50 15.34
C ARG A 161 -30.50 -0.32 15.91
N HIS A 162 -30.26 -1.56 16.31
CA HIS A 162 -31.30 -2.45 16.86
C HIS A 162 -31.38 -2.41 18.40
N GLY A 163 -30.27 -2.08 19.09
CA GLY A 163 -30.24 -1.96 20.55
C GLY A 163 -30.86 -0.68 21.13
N SER A 164 -31.23 0.30 20.29
CA SER A 164 -31.85 1.57 20.69
C SER A 164 -33.39 1.54 20.67
N ARG A 165 -34.04 0.37 20.54
CA ARG A 165 -35.50 0.22 20.50
C ARG A 165 -36.05 -0.55 21.70
N SER A 166 -35.47 -0.37 22.88
CA SER A 166 -36.03 -0.91 24.15
C SER A 166 -36.28 0.21 25.09
#